data_14bd3ee282920230dbaffa4819f0514a
#
_entry.id   14bd3ee282920230dbaffa4819f0514a
#
_cell.length_a   1.000
_cell.length_b   1.000
_cell.length_c   1.000
_cell.angle_alpha   90.00
_cell.angle_beta   90.00
_cell.angle_gamma   90.00
#
_symmetry.space_group_name_H-M   'P 1'
#
loop_
_entity.id
_entity.type
_entity.pdbx_description
1 polymer ?
#
loop_
_entity_poly.entity_id
_entity_poly.type
_entity_poly.pdbx_seq_one_letter_code
_entity_poly.pdbx_strand_id
1 'polypeptide(L)' 'MDDTELIRIRWHIDRTAEPPVFMLVCENEGHEDLTVSVSSADMTERVAKAKLMQAMYELGKEKGIPPQRLRFKINGIEE' A
#
# COMPACT_ATOMS: atom_id res chain seq x y z
N MET A 1 5.82 -15.25 18.63
CA MET A 1 5.60 -14.47 17.42
C MET A 1 4.27 -14.86 16.77
N ASP A 2 3.52 -13.89 16.37
CA ASP A 2 2.19 -14.15 15.84
C ASP A 2 2.20 -14.16 14.32
N ASP A 3 2.13 -15.36 13.72
CA ASP A 3 2.13 -15.52 12.27
C ASP A 3 0.80 -15.11 11.66
N THR A 4 -0.18 -14.77 12.49
CA THR A 4 -1.50 -14.37 12.01
C THR A 4 -1.73 -12.88 12.11
N GLU A 5 -0.69 -12.11 12.46
CA GLU A 5 -0.81 -10.66 12.53
C GLU A 5 -1.24 -10.11 11.17
N LEU A 6 -2.30 -9.32 11.18
CA LEU A 6 -2.77 -8.67 9.96
C LEU A 6 -1.97 -7.40 9.73
N ILE A 7 -1.51 -7.23 8.51
CA ILE A 7 -0.73 -6.07 8.11
C ILE A 7 -1.69 -5.07 7.47
N ARG A 8 -1.89 -3.94 8.12
CA ARG A 8 -2.85 -2.94 7.67
C ARG A 8 -2.17 -1.93 6.77
N ILE A 9 -2.69 -1.81 5.56
CA ILE A 9 -2.14 -0.94 4.52
C ILE A 9 -3.15 0.17 4.23
N ARG A 10 -2.69 1.42 4.31
CA ARG A 10 -3.54 2.59 4.11
C ARG A 10 -3.22 3.27 2.79
N TRP A 11 -4.27 3.70 2.09
CA TRP A 11 -4.16 4.50 0.89
C TRP A 11 -3.95 5.97 1.27
N HIS A 12 -3.01 6.61 0.59
CA HIS A 12 -2.73 8.02 0.84
C HIS A 12 -2.39 8.72 -0.46
N ILE A 13 -2.86 9.93 -0.62
CA ILE A 13 -2.55 10.76 -1.79
C ILE A 13 -1.91 12.05 -1.28
N ASP A 14 -0.70 12.33 -1.75
CA ASP A 14 -0.03 13.59 -1.47
C ASP A 14 -0.37 14.55 -2.60
N ARG A 15 -1.31 15.46 -2.35
CA ARG A 15 -1.77 16.41 -3.35
C ARG A 15 -0.94 17.68 -3.39
N THR A 16 0.05 17.81 -2.51
CA THR A 16 0.94 18.95 -2.52
C THR A 16 2.06 18.81 -3.54
N ALA A 17 2.28 17.58 -3.99
CA ALA A 17 3.26 17.30 -5.04
C ALA A 17 2.62 17.43 -6.42
N GLU A 18 3.43 17.77 -7.42
CA GLU A 18 2.96 17.84 -8.81
C GLU A 18 3.90 17.04 -9.69
N PRO A 19 3.38 15.95 -10.29
CA PRO A 19 2.04 15.41 -10.15
C PRO A 19 1.79 14.81 -8.76
N PRO A 20 0.54 14.61 -8.36
CA PRO A 20 0.24 14.03 -7.05
C PRO A 20 0.91 12.65 -6.86
N VAL A 21 1.33 12.36 -5.65
CA VAL A 21 1.94 11.06 -5.33
C VAL A 21 0.89 10.18 -4.68
N PHE A 22 0.67 9.02 -5.30
CA PHE A 22 -0.22 8.00 -4.73
C PHE A 22 0.64 6.99 -4.00
N MET A 23 0.21 6.57 -2.81
CA MET A 23 1.01 5.62 -2.04
C MET A 23 0.16 4.71 -1.16
N LEU A 24 0.73 3.55 -0.87
CA LEU A 24 0.20 2.64 0.13
C LEU A 24 1.24 2.56 1.23
N VAL A 25 0.80 2.84 2.46
CA VAL A 25 1.70 2.83 3.61
C VAL A 25 1.19 1.85 4.65
N CYS A 26 2.12 1.18 5.32
CA CYS A 26 1.76 0.23 6.37
C CYS A 26 1.54 0.98 7.67
N GLU A 27 0.44 0.65 8.36
CA GLU A 27 0.11 1.26 9.64
C GLU A 27 0.66 0.48 10.83
N ASN A 28 1.20 -0.71 10.58
CA ASN A 28 1.71 -1.54 11.66
C ASN A 28 3.08 -1.06 12.10
N GLU A 29 3.26 -0.98 13.42
CA GLU A 29 4.56 -0.65 13.99
C GLU A 29 5.56 -1.75 13.65
N GLY A 30 6.76 -1.36 13.25
CA GLY A 30 7.79 -2.32 12.88
C GLY A 30 7.81 -2.71 11.41
N HIS A 31 6.84 -2.23 10.64
CA HIS A 31 6.75 -2.53 9.21
C HIS A 31 6.72 -1.27 8.36
N GLU A 32 7.43 -0.23 8.80
CA GLU A 32 7.43 1.05 8.11
C GLU A 32 8.04 0.98 6.72
N ASP A 33 8.84 -0.04 6.47
CA ASP A 33 9.45 -0.24 5.15
C ASP A 33 8.48 -0.82 4.12
N LEU A 34 7.28 -1.22 4.57
CA LEU A 34 6.24 -1.67 3.65
C LEU A 34 5.49 -0.45 3.11
N THR A 35 6.14 0.25 2.20
CA THR A 35 5.58 1.45 1.59
C THR A 35 5.89 1.43 0.09
N VAL A 36 4.88 1.65 -0.72
CA VAL A 36 5.06 1.76 -2.16
C VAL A 36 4.38 3.03 -2.64
N SER A 37 4.93 3.63 -3.69
CA SER A 37 4.39 4.89 -4.20
C SER A 37 4.58 4.98 -5.70
N VAL A 38 3.76 5.82 -6.34
CA VAL A 38 3.86 6.09 -7.76
C VAL A 38 3.37 7.53 -8.01
N SER A 39 3.99 8.17 -8.98
CA SER A 39 3.65 9.54 -9.35
C SER A 39 3.69 9.67 -10.87
N SER A 40 2.59 10.10 -11.48
CA SER A 40 2.53 10.32 -12.92
C SER A 40 1.35 11.22 -13.25
N ALA A 41 1.60 12.20 -14.11
CA ALA A 41 0.56 13.15 -14.52
C ALA A 41 -0.59 12.46 -15.27
N ASP A 42 -0.30 11.34 -15.92
CA ASP A 42 -1.29 10.62 -16.72
C ASP A 42 -1.99 9.49 -15.96
N MET A 43 -1.67 9.32 -14.68
CA MET A 43 -2.19 8.19 -13.93
C MET A 43 -3.46 8.55 -13.16
N THR A 44 -4.50 7.72 -13.31
CA THR A 44 -5.72 7.88 -12.55
C THR A 44 -5.60 7.14 -11.23
N GLU A 45 -6.48 7.48 -10.27
CA GLU A 45 -6.49 6.78 -8.99
C GLU A 45 -6.70 5.28 -9.15
N ARG A 46 -7.60 4.90 -10.08
CA ARG A 46 -7.90 3.49 -10.32
C ARG A 46 -6.64 2.74 -10.76
N VAL A 47 -5.91 3.29 -11.70
CA VAL A 47 -4.69 2.65 -12.19
C VAL A 47 -3.63 2.62 -11.12
N ALA A 48 -3.49 3.72 -10.38
CA ALA A 48 -2.52 3.80 -9.29
C ALA A 48 -2.80 2.75 -8.22
N LYS A 49 -4.08 2.58 -7.84
CA LYS A 49 -4.45 1.58 -6.85
C LYS A 49 -4.06 0.17 -7.30
N ALA A 50 -4.37 -0.17 -8.55
CA ALA A 50 -4.05 -1.49 -9.07
C ALA A 50 -2.55 -1.74 -9.07
N LYS A 51 -1.78 -0.76 -9.54
CA LYS A 51 -0.33 -0.90 -9.60
C LYS A 51 0.29 -1.00 -8.21
N LEU A 52 -0.18 -0.15 -7.28
CA LEU A 52 0.38 -0.14 -5.94
C LEU A 52 0.01 -1.38 -5.15
N MET A 53 -1.20 -1.90 -5.33
CA MET A 53 -1.60 -3.13 -4.66
C MET A 53 -0.73 -4.29 -5.12
N GLN A 54 -0.48 -4.38 -6.43
CA GLN A 54 0.39 -5.42 -6.96
C GLN A 54 1.81 -5.27 -6.41
N ALA A 55 2.32 -4.03 -6.39
CA ALA A 55 3.67 -3.77 -5.86
C ALA A 55 3.76 -4.15 -4.38
N MET A 56 2.70 -3.87 -3.61
CA MET A 56 2.68 -4.20 -2.19
C MET A 56 2.68 -5.72 -1.97
N TYR A 57 1.93 -6.47 -2.79
CA TYR A 57 1.94 -7.92 -2.70
C TYR A 57 3.34 -8.48 -2.97
N GLU A 58 4.01 -7.93 -3.97
CA GLU A 58 5.36 -8.39 -4.31
C GLU A 58 6.37 -8.03 -3.22
N LEU A 59 6.26 -6.82 -2.67
CA LEU A 59 7.13 -6.40 -1.58
C LEU A 59 6.91 -7.27 -0.36
N GLY A 60 5.65 -7.56 -0.02
CA GLY A 60 5.34 -8.43 1.09
C GLY A 60 5.92 -9.82 0.90
N LYS A 61 5.82 -10.34 -0.33
CA LYS A 61 6.37 -11.65 -0.64
C LYS A 61 7.88 -11.69 -0.40
N GLU A 62 8.58 -10.62 -0.78
CA GLU A 62 10.03 -10.54 -0.54
C GLU A 62 10.37 -10.55 0.93
N LYS A 63 9.46 -10.05 1.75
CA LYS A 63 9.67 -9.98 3.21
C LYS A 63 9.06 -11.14 3.96
N GLY A 64 8.56 -12.14 3.22
CA GLY A 64 7.98 -13.33 3.84
C GLY A 64 6.56 -13.13 4.35
N ILE A 65 5.86 -12.12 3.87
CA ILE A 65 4.49 -11.85 4.28
C ILE A 65 3.53 -12.32 3.17
N PRO A 66 2.71 -13.34 3.45
CA PRO A 66 1.78 -13.83 2.44
C PRO A 66 0.64 -12.82 2.20
N PRO A 67 0.05 -12.81 1.00
CA PRO A 67 -1.01 -11.85 0.68
C PRO A 67 -2.24 -11.95 1.58
N GLN A 68 -2.50 -13.13 2.16
CA GLN A 68 -3.65 -13.30 3.05
C GLN A 68 -3.55 -12.44 4.30
N ARG A 69 -2.34 -12.02 4.67
CA ARG A 69 -2.13 -11.19 5.86
C ARG A 69 -2.29 -9.71 5.58
N LEU A 70 -2.31 -9.31 4.31
CA LEU A 70 -2.42 -7.90 3.94
C LEU A 70 -3.88 -7.45 3.94
N ARG A 71 -4.14 -6.30 4.56
CA ARG A 71 -5.49 -5.71 4.61
C ARG A 71 -5.39 -4.28 4.13
N PHE A 72 -6.07 -4.00 3.02
CA PHE A 72 -6.02 -2.69 2.40
C PHE A 72 -7.20 -1.83 2.84
N LYS A 73 -6.90 -0.64 3.31
CA LYS A 73 -7.90 0.35 3.70
C LYS A 73 -7.87 1.46 2.66
N ILE A 74 -8.81 1.41 1.74
CA ILE A 74 -8.87 2.34 0.63
C ILE A 74 -10.19 3.11 0.72
N ASN A 75 -10.09 4.45 0.68
CA ASN A 75 -11.25 5.33 0.78
C ASN A 75 -12.06 5.09 2.06
N GLY A 76 -11.37 4.69 3.15
CA GLY A 76 -12.02 4.45 4.42
C GLY A 76 -12.69 3.09 4.54
N ILE A 77 -12.58 2.26 3.51
CA ILE A 77 -13.16 0.92 3.50
C ILE A 77 -12.03 -0.10 3.67
N GLU A 78 -12.17 -0.95 4.65
CA GLU A 78 -11.17 -1.99 4.90
C GLU A 78 -11.53 -3.24 4.10
N GLU A 79 -10.57 -3.73 3.36
CA GLU A 79 -10.75 -4.94 2.55
C GLU A 79 -9.82 -6.05 2.99
#